data_d8ec3834908f1320f576e1723de80d3b
#
_entry.id   d8ec3834908f1320f576e1723de80d3b
#
_cell.length_a   1.000
_cell.length_b   1.000
_cell.length_c   1.000
_cell.angle_alpha   90.00
_cell.angle_beta   90.00
_cell.angle_gamma   90.00
#
_symmetry.space_group_name_H-M   'P 1'
#
loop_
_entity.id
_entity.type
_entity.pdbx_description
1 polymer ?
#
loop_
_entity_poly.entity_id
_entity_poly.type
_entity_poly.pdbx_seq_one_letter_code
_entity_poly.pdbx_strand_id
1 'polypeptide(L)'
;AGGMKTYAVEDGDDYVLNGSKIFITNGGVAEIYIVFAVTDPNARNSTTAFIVESDYPGFSVGKKEAKLGIRSSPTTEIIFENCRVPKENILGEVGQGFKIAMQTLDGGRNGIAAQAVGIAQGALDAAVDYAKERVQFGKPIAANQGVSFKLADMATQIEASRLLTYQAAWLESNDLPYGKASAMAKLMAGDTAMSVTTEAVQVFGGYGYTKDYPVERYMRDAKITQIYEGTQEIQRLVISRMLTK
;
A
#
# COMPACT_ATOMS: atom_id res chain seq x y z
N ALA A 1 -13.74 2.58 3.98
CA ALA A 1 -14.29 3.31 2.84
C ALA A 1 -15.76 3.75 3.06
N GLY A 2 -16.62 2.87 3.60
CA GLY A 2 -18.06 3.20 3.78
C GLY A 2 -18.40 4.22 4.90
N GLY A 3 -17.44 4.72 5.66
CA GLY A 3 -17.65 5.67 6.76
C GLY A 3 -17.06 7.05 6.50
N MET A 4 -16.95 7.48 5.23
CA MET A 4 -16.44 8.80 4.86
C MET A 4 -17.31 9.92 5.43
N LYS A 5 -16.67 10.98 5.94
CA LYS A 5 -17.34 12.17 6.49
C LYS A 5 -17.18 13.41 5.61
N THR A 6 -16.15 13.44 4.75
CA THR A 6 -16.00 14.52 3.77
C THR A 6 -17.20 14.53 2.86
N TYR A 7 -17.86 15.67 2.70
CA TYR A 7 -19.06 15.84 1.90
C TYR A 7 -18.88 16.91 0.83
N ALA A 8 -19.69 16.84 -0.19
CA ALA A 8 -19.74 17.81 -1.29
C ALA A 8 -21.20 18.20 -1.55
N VAL A 9 -21.48 19.50 -1.57
CA VAL A 9 -22.80 20.06 -1.83
C VAL A 9 -22.77 20.76 -3.19
N GLU A 10 -23.75 20.47 -4.03
CA GLU A 10 -23.92 21.13 -5.33
C GLU A 10 -24.28 22.60 -5.13
N ASP A 11 -23.59 23.51 -5.84
CA ASP A 11 -23.81 24.95 -5.79
C ASP A 11 -23.53 25.60 -7.16
N GLY A 12 -24.57 25.81 -7.96
CA GLY A 12 -24.46 26.31 -9.33
C GLY A 12 -23.73 25.32 -10.24
N ASP A 13 -22.64 25.76 -10.84
CA ASP A 13 -21.78 24.92 -11.71
C ASP A 13 -20.66 24.19 -10.98
N ASP A 14 -20.64 24.28 -9.65
CA ASP A 14 -19.62 23.69 -8.79
C ASP A 14 -20.19 22.70 -7.78
N TYR A 15 -19.28 21.97 -7.13
CA TYR A 15 -19.48 21.31 -5.84
C TYR A 15 -18.61 21.99 -4.77
N VAL A 16 -19.16 22.23 -3.59
CA VAL A 16 -18.45 22.77 -2.44
C VAL A 16 -18.08 21.63 -1.50
N LEU A 17 -16.78 21.34 -1.41
CA LEU A 17 -16.24 20.26 -0.59
C LEU A 17 -15.88 20.78 0.82
N ASN A 18 -16.26 20.01 1.85
CA ASN A 18 -15.92 20.28 3.24
C ASN A 18 -15.53 18.98 3.97
N GLY A 19 -14.52 19.07 4.84
CA GLY A 19 -14.02 17.96 5.65
C GLY A 19 -12.52 17.75 5.50
N SER A 20 -12.03 16.57 5.91
CA SER A 20 -10.61 16.24 5.77
C SER A 20 -10.40 14.78 5.36
N LYS A 21 -9.19 14.49 4.89
CA LYS A 21 -8.69 13.15 4.59
C LYS A 21 -7.35 12.98 5.29
N ILE A 22 -7.19 11.86 5.98
CA ILE A 22 -5.99 11.56 6.76
C ILE A 22 -5.14 10.49 6.06
N PHE A 23 -3.85 10.49 6.32
CA PHE A 23 -2.86 9.56 5.76
C PHE A 23 -2.79 9.58 4.24
N ILE A 24 -2.83 10.77 3.65
CA ILE A 24 -2.76 10.91 2.19
C ILE A 24 -1.32 10.84 1.72
N THR A 25 -1.03 9.80 0.95
CA THR A 25 0.27 9.61 0.29
C THR A 25 0.52 10.73 -0.71
N ASN A 26 1.75 11.24 -0.73
CA ASN A 26 2.17 12.40 -1.52
C ASN A 26 1.41 13.70 -1.21
N GLY A 27 0.69 13.78 -0.10
CA GLY A 27 0.09 15.03 0.37
C GLY A 27 1.16 16.10 0.55
N GLY A 28 0.90 17.29 0.01
CA GLY A 28 1.82 18.43 0.00
C GLY A 28 2.91 18.41 -1.07
N VAL A 29 2.95 17.39 -1.95
CA VAL A 29 3.83 17.35 -3.14
C VAL A 29 3.07 17.02 -4.42
N ALA A 30 1.89 16.40 -4.32
CA ALA A 30 1.01 16.20 -5.47
C ALA A 30 0.30 17.52 -5.82
N GLU A 31 0.10 17.75 -7.10
CA GLU A 31 -0.65 18.89 -7.63
C GLU A 31 -2.12 18.54 -7.87
N ILE A 32 -2.42 17.26 -8.10
CA ILE A 32 -3.75 16.74 -8.39
C ILE A 32 -4.11 15.63 -7.41
N TYR A 33 -5.32 15.66 -6.88
CA TYR A 33 -5.88 14.69 -5.94
C TYR A 33 -7.19 14.12 -6.45
N ILE A 34 -7.35 12.79 -6.38
CA ILE A 34 -8.66 12.17 -6.55
C ILE A 34 -9.33 12.08 -5.18
N VAL A 35 -10.38 12.84 -4.99
CA VAL A 35 -11.08 13.00 -3.72
C VAL A 35 -12.46 12.35 -3.78
N PHE A 36 -12.73 11.47 -2.84
CA PHE A 36 -14.05 10.86 -2.67
C PHE A 36 -14.82 11.62 -1.58
N ALA A 37 -16.00 12.15 -1.90
CA ALA A 37 -16.86 12.85 -0.96
C ALA A 37 -18.30 12.36 -1.05
N VAL A 38 -19.05 12.44 0.05
CA VAL A 38 -20.48 12.10 0.12
C VAL A 38 -21.26 13.24 -0.52
N THR A 39 -22.06 12.93 -1.52
CA THR A 39 -22.91 13.91 -2.24
C THR A 39 -24.39 13.84 -1.84
N ASP A 40 -24.86 12.70 -1.29
CA ASP A 40 -26.19 12.59 -0.68
C ASP A 40 -26.11 11.83 0.65
N PRO A 41 -26.23 12.51 1.80
CA PRO A 41 -26.12 11.86 3.10
C PRO A 41 -27.29 10.90 3.41
N ASN A 42 -28.38 10.99 2.66
CA ASN A 42 -29.57 10.15 2.86
C ASN A 42 -29.51 8.85 2.03
N ALA A 43 -28.67 8.80 1.01
CA ALA A 43 -28.51 7.62 0.19
C ALA A 43 -27.30 6.77 0.64
N ARG A 44 -27.50 5.45 0.69
CA ARG A 44 -26.41 4.53 1.00
C ARG A 44 -25.37 4.52 -0.13
N ASN A 45 -24.11 4.72 0.21
CA ASN A 45 -22.98 4.74 -0.73
C ASN A 45 -23.03 5.86 -1.78
N SER A 46 -23.66 6.97 -1.50
CA SER A 46 -23.70 8.15 -2.38
C SER A 46 -22.38 8.92 -2.34
N THR A 47 -21.32 8.29 -2.80
CA THR A 47 -20.01 8.90 -2.89
C THR A 47 -19.71 9.25 -4.32
N THR A 48 -19.19 10.44 -4.55
CA THR A 48 -18.70 10.92 -5.85
C THR A 48 -17.19 11.09 -5.80
N ALA A 49 -16.51 10.81 -6.89
CA ALA A 49 -15.08 11.05 -7.04
C ALA A 49 -14.87 12.39 -7.78
N PHE A 50 -13.96 13.21 -7.27
CA PHE A 50 -13.62 14.52 -7.81
C PHE A 50 -12.12 14.60 -8.10
N ILE A 51 -11.76 15.27 -9.20
CA ILE A 51 -10.40 15.70 -9.50
C ILE A 51 -10.23 17.08 -8.86
N VAL A 52 -9.36 17.19 -7.87
CA VAL A 52 -9.12 18.42 -7.10
C VAL A 52 -7.69 18.86 -7.28
N GLU A 53 -7.46 20.09 -7.67
CA GLU A 53 -6.13 20.69 -7.80
C GLU A 53 -5.69 21.29 -6.46
N SER A 54 -4.40 21.25 -6.16
CA SER A 54 -3.86 21.68 -4.86
C SER A 54 -3.92 23.19 -4.63
N ASP A 55 -4.10 23.98 -5.69
CA ASP A 55 -4.21 25.44 -5.65
C ASP A 55 -5.66 25.94 -5.56
N TYR A 56 -6.65 25.06 -5.52
CA TYR A 56 -8.04 25.46 -5.36
C TYR A 56 -8.26 26.17 -4.01
N PRO A 57 -8.92 27.34 -4.01
CA PRO A 57 -9.28 28.02 -2.77
C PRO A 57 -10.05 27.11 -1.82
N GLY A 58 -9.61 27.06 -0.55
CA GLY A 58 -10.18 26.16 0.46
C GLY A 58 -9.54 24.78 0.53
N PHE A 59 -8.60 24.45 -0.36
CA PHE A 59 -7.72 23.28 -0.18
C PHE A 59 -6.52 23.67 0.69
N SER A 60 -6.17 22.80 1.64
CA SER A 60 -4.94 22.97 2.42
C SER A 60 -4.36 21.64 2.86
N VAL A 61 -3.04 21.67 3.14
CA VAL A 61 -2.29 20.49 3.59
C VAL A 61 -2.05 20.64 5.09
N GLY A 62 -2.49 19.63 5.84
CA GLY A 62 -2.31 19.56 7.28
C GLY A 62 -0.97 18.96 7.69
N LYS A 63 -0.95 18.33 8.85
CA LYS A 63 0.26 17.76 9.46
C LYS A 63 0.90 16.68 8.57
N LYS A 64 2.24 16.78 8.40
CA LYS A 64 3.05 15.69 7.85
C LYS A 64 3.34 14.65 8.93
N GLU A 65 3.05 13.38 8.63
CA GLU A 65 3.22 12.28 9.59
C GLU A 65 4.68 11.83 9.71
N ALA A 66 5.13 11.63 10.95
CA ALA A 66 6.41 10.98 11.26
C ALA A 66 6.21 9.46 11.23
N LYS A 67 6.71 8.80 10.18
CA LYS A 67 6.43 7.37 9.91
C LYS A 67 7.56 6.44 10.32
N LEU A 68 7.21 5.18 10.60
CA LEU A 68 8.16 4.10 10.86
C LEU A 68 9.06 3.83 9.65
N GLY A 69 8.47 3.67 8.46
CA GLY A 69 9.13 3.38 7.18
C GLY A 69 8.56 4.22 6.04
N ILE A 70 9.04 3.96 4.82
CA ILE A 70 8.72 4.72 3.60
C ILE A 70 8.79 6.24 3.86
N ARG A 71 9.85 6.68 4.55
CA ARG A 71 9.98 8.06 5.03
C ARG A 71 10.23 9.07 3.92
N SER A 72 10.71 8.62 2.75
CA SER A 72 10.93 9.44 1.57
C SER A 72 9.64 9.88 0.89
N SER A 73 8.53 9.12 1.06
CA SER A 73 7.20 9.51 0.58
C SER A 73 6.47 10.28 1.68
N PRO A 74 6.10 11.54 1.49
CA PRO A 74 5.32 12.28 2.49
C PRO A 74 3.92 11.68 2.61
N THR A 75 3.38 11.77 3.82
CA THR A 75 2.01 11.37 4.14
C THR A 75 1.43 12.45 5.04
N THR A 76 0.30 13.04 4.65
CA THR A 76 -0.29 14.18 5.35
C THR A 76 -1.79 14.01 5.53
N GLU A 77 -2.38 14.88 6.33
CA GLU A 77 -3.79 15.23 6.20
C GLU A 77 -3.96 16.20 5.03
N ILE A 78 -5.11 16.17 4.35
CA ILE A 78 -5.59 17.23 3.46
C ILE A 78 -6.94 17.71 3.97
N ILE A 79 -7.20 19.00 3.86
CA ILE A 79 -8.34 19.68 4.47
C ILE A 79 -9.08 20.47 3.38
N PHE A 80 -10.39 20.43 3.42
CA PHE A 80 -11.28 21.16 2.53
C PHE A 80 -12.18 22.07 3.37
N GLU A 81 -12.10 23.38 3.13
CA GLU A 81 -12.92 24.42 3.78
C GLU A 81 -13.60 25.25 2.71
N ASN A 82 -14.84 24.90 2.39
CA ASN A 82 -15.60 25.51 1.28
C ASN A 82 -14.82 25.44 -0.06
N CYS A 83 -14.12 24.34 -0.30
CA CYS A 83 -13.33 24.16 -1.50
C CYS A 83 -14.25 23.93 -2.69
N ARG A 84 -14.27 24.88 -3.65
CA ARG A 84 -15.08 24.80 -4.85
C ARG A 84 -14.39 24.01 -5.92
N VAL A 85 -15.10 23.01 -6.46
CA VAL A 85 -14.62 22.11 -7.50
C VAL A 85 -15.63 22.12 -8.64
N PRO A 86 -15.25 22.47 -9.89
CA PRO A 86 -16.14 22.48 -11.03
C PRO A 86 -16.79 21.11 -11.28
N LYS A 87 -18.04 21.09 -11.74
CA LYS A 87 -18.76 19.85 -12.08
C LYS A 87 -18.06 19.02 -13.16
N GLU A 88 -17.33 19.65 -14.06
CA GLU A 88 -16.53 18.98 -15.10
C GLU A 88 -15.37 18.13 -14.50
N ASN A 89 -14.98 18.40 -13.26
CA ASN A 89 -13.96 17.65 -12.52
C ASN A 89 -14.53 16.42 -11.77
N ILE A 90 -15.78 16.05 -12.02
CA ILE A 90 -16.32 14.77 -11.54
C ILE A 90 -15.67 13.63 -12.34
N LEU A 91 -15.06 12.70 -11.65
CA LEU A 91 -14.53 11.48 -12.23
C LEU A 91 -15.64 10.43 -12.31
N GLY A 92 -16.09 10.12 -13.50
CA GLY A 92 -17.25 9.25 -13.75
C GLY A 92 -18.58 9.98 -13.53
N GLU A 93 -19.49 9.38 -12.78
CA GLU A 93 -20.83 9.91 -12.53
C GLU A 93 -21.07 10.19 -11.05
N VAL A 94 -21.98 11.12 -10.76
CA VAL A 94 -22.42 11.40 -9.38
C VAL A 94 -22.94 10.12 -8.72
N GLY A 95 -22.48 9.84 -7.51
CA GLY A 95 -22.85 8.65 -6.75
C GLY A 95 -22.10 7.36 -7.13
N GLN A 96 -21.22 7.37 -8.14
CA GLN A 96 -20.43 6.20 -8.56
C GLN A 96 -19.06 6.10 -7.90
N GLY A 97 -18.68 7.06 -7.06
CA GLY A 97 -17.34 7.12 -6.45
C GLY A 97 -16.97 5.90 -5.64
N PHE A 98 -17.92 5.27 -4.93
CA PHE A 98 -17.64 4.03 -4.17
C PHE A 98 -17.25 2.88 -5.10
N LYS A 99 -17.89 2.73 -6.25
CA LYS A 99 -17.55 1.71 -7.26
C LYS A 99 -16.15 1.97 -7.83
N ILE A 100 -15.85 3.22 -8.19
CA ILE A 100 -14.52 3.63 -8.67
C ILE A 100 -13.45 3.31 -7.61
N ALA A 101 -13.69 3.67 -6.33
CA ALA A 101 -12.75 3.38 -5.26
C ALA A 101 -12.47 1.87 -5.11
N MET A 102 -13.48 1.02 -5.21
CA MET A 102 -13.28 -0.43 -5.11
C MET A 102 -12.46 -0.98 -6.28
N GLN A 103 -12.72 -0.54 -7.51
CA GLN A 103 -11.94 -0.94 -8.69
C GLN A 103 -10.48 -0.48 -8.59
N THR A 104 -10.24 0.76 -8.16
CA THR A 104 -8.89 1.29 -7.94
C THR A 104 -8.14 0.49 -6.87
N LEU A 105 -8.81 0.09 -5.78
CA LEU A 105 -8.20 -0.72 -4.73
C LEU A 105 -7.84 -2.14 -5.20
N ASP A 106 -8.60 -2.73 -6.13
CA ASP A 106 -8.27 -4.05 -6.66
C ASP A 106 -6.95 -4.03 -7.46
N GLY A 107 -6.73 -3.02 -8.32
CA GLY A 107 -5.44 -2.80 -9.01
C GLY A 107 -4.32 -2.37 -8.06
N GLY A 108 -4.63 -1.48 -7.11
CA GLY A 108 -3.67 -1.02 -6.09
C GLY A 108 -3.06 -2.16 -5.27
N ARG A 109 -3.83 -3.21 -4.96
CA ARG A 109 -3.32 -4.40 -4.27
C ARG A 109 -2.21 -5.11 -5.04
N ASN A 110 -2.30 -5.20 -6.37
CA ASN A 110 -1.25 -5.76 -7.22
C ASN A 110 0.05 -4.95 -7.11
N GLY A 111 -0.06 -3.62 -7.13
CA GLY A 111 1.08 -2.72 -6.94
C GLY A 111 1.76 -2.92 -5.58
N ILE A 112 0.98 -3.05 -4.50
CA ILE A 112 1.53 -3.27 -3.17
C ILE A 112 2.11 -4.68 -3.00
N ALA A 113 1.52 -5.70 -3.63
CA ALA A 113 2.10 -7.04 -3.65
C ALA A 113 3.47 -7.04 -4.34
N ALA A 114 3.59 -6.35 -5.49
CA ALA A 114 4.86 -6.21 -6.20
C ALA A 114 5.90 -5.45 -5.38
N GLN A 115 5.52 -4.35 -4.72
CA GLN A 115 6.39 -3.61 -3.80
C GLN A 115 6.89 -4.50 -2.65
N ALA A 116 6.01 -5.27 -2.03
CA ALA A 116 6.36 -6.16 -0.94
C ALA A 116 7.36 -7.25 -1.38
N VAL A 117 7.13 -7.86 -2.55
CA VAL A 117 8.06 -8.82 -3.17
C VAL A 117 9.42 -8.17 -3.44
N GLY A 118 9.45 -6.93 -3.95
CA GLY A 118 10.69 -6.20 -4.21
C GLY A 118 11.50 -5.89 -2.94
N ILE A 119 10.82 -5.48 -1.87
CA ILE A 119 11.46 -5.23 -0.55
C ILE A 119 12.02 -6.55 0.01
N ALA A 120 11.25 -7.63 -0.05
CA ALA A 120 11.68 -8.95 0.42
C ALA A 120 12.89 -9.46 -0.38
N GLN A 121 12.88 -9.32 -1.71
CA GLN A 121 13.99 -9.71 -2.58
C GLN A 121 15.27 -8.94 -2.23
N GLY A 122 15.20 -7.60 -2.12
CA GLY A 122 16.36 -6.80 -1.74
C GLY A 122 16.92 -7.17 -0.36
N ALA A 123 16.07 -7.56 0.59
CA ALA A 123 16.50 -8.02 1.89
C ALA A 123 17.19 -9.40 1.83
N LEU A 124 16.67 -10.33 1.01
CA LEU A 124 17.29 -11.63 0.77
C LEU A 124 18.65 -11.48 0.10
N ASP A 125 18.74 -10.66 -0.97
CA ASP A 125 20.00 -10.45 -1.70
C ASP A 125 21.09 -9.93 -0.76
N ALA A 126 20.78 -8.90 0.04
CA ALA A 126 21.69 -8.37 1.04
C ALA A 126 22.11 -9.44 2.09
N ALA A 127 21.15 -10.25 2.55
CA ALA A 127 21.43 -11.31 3.54
C ALA A 127 22.31 -12.42 2.97
N VAL A 128 22.10 -12.80 1.70
CA VAL A 128 22.91 -13.82 1.00
C VAL A 128 24.34 -13.34 0.84
N ASP A 129 24.54 -12.10 0.38
CA ASP A 129 25.88 -11.54 0.18
C ASP A 129 26.62 -11.41 1.50
N TYR A 130 25.98 -10.86 2.52
CA TYR A 130 26.56 -10.79 3.86
C TYR A 130 26.92 -12.17 4.41
N ALA A 131 26.06 -13.17 4.24
CA ALA A 131 26.30 -14.52 4.75
C ALA A 131 27.49 -15.23 4.08
N LYS A 132 27.79 -14.90 2.82
CA LYS A 132 28.96 -15.40 2.08
C LYS A 132 30.27 -14.77 2.56
N GLU A 133 30.22 -13.50 2.94
CA GLU A 133 31.41 -12.73 3.32
C GLU A 133 31.73 -12.79 4.82
N ARG A 134 30.70 -12.78 5.67
CA ARG A 134 30.86 -12.78 7.14
C ARG A 134 31.42 -14.10 7.63
N VAL A 135 32.58 -14.04 8.25
CA VAL A 135 33.26 -15.21 8.82
C VAL A 135 33.02 -15.29 10.33
N GLN A 136 32.53 -16.42 10.83
CA GLN A 136 32.48 -16.81 12.24
C GLN A 136 32.80 -18.30 12.37
N PHE A 137 33.43 -18.70 13.51
CA PHE A 137 33.88 -20.08 13.72
C PHE A 137 34.76 -20.60 12.58
N GLY A 138 35.59 -19.72 12.00
CA GLY A 138 36.57 -20.07 10.97
C GLY A 138 36.03 -20.29 9.54
N LYS A 139 34.74 -19.98 9.28
CA LYS A 139 34.12 -20.16 7.97
C LYS A 139 33.03 -19.11 7.72
N PRO A 140 32.65 -18.84 6.44
CA PRO A 140 31.48 -18.03 6.13
C PRO A 140 30.22 -18.53 6.85
N ILE A 141 29.39 -17.62 7.36
CA ILE A 141 28.20 -18.02 8.12
C ILE A 141 27.19 -18.78 7.25
N ALA A 142 27.20 -18.58 5.93
CA ALA A 142 26.40 -19.34 4.96
C ALA A 142 26.67 -20.87 5.03
N ALA A 143 27.85 -21.30 5.49
CA ALA A 143 28.17 -22.72 5.66
C ALA A 143 27.48 -23.37 6.85
N ASN A 144 26.80 -22.61 7.70
CA ASN A 144 26.02 -23.13 8.83
C ASN A 144 24.57 -23.38 8.38
N GLN A 145 24.07 -24.61 8.59
CA GLN A 145 22.71 -25.00 8.18
C GLN A 145 21.62 -24.07 8.75
N GLY A 146 21.77 -23.62 10.01
CA GLY A 146 20.84 -22.69 10.63
C GLY A 146 20.71 -21.34 9.91
N VAL A 147 21.75 -20.92 9.16
CA VAL A 147 21.73 -19.73 8.31
C VAL A 147 21.23 -20.07 6.91
N SER A 148 21.83 -21.11 6.26
CA SER A 148 21.48 -21.47 4.89
C SER A 148 20.01 -21.89 4.73
N PHE A 149 19.42 -22.56 5.72
CA PHE A 149 18.00 -22.93 5.70
C PHE A 149 17.09 -21.72 5.80
N LYS A 150 17.44 -20.71 6.63
CA LYS A 150 16.71 -19.44 6.64
C LYS A 150 16.69 -18.77 5.26
N LEU A 151 17.85 -18.71 4.58
CA LEU A 151 17.94 -18.15 3.23
C LEU A 151 17.11 -18.93 2.22
N ALA A 152 17.07 -20.25 2.31
CA ALA A 152 16.25 -21.10 1.47
C ALA A 152 14.73 -20.88 1.69
N ASP A 153 14.30 -20.77 2.95
CA ASP A 153 12.92 -20.47 3.32
C ASP A 153 12.49 -19.08 2.82
N MET A 154 13.36 -18.08 3.00
CA MET A 154 13.13 -16.72 2.49
C MET A 154 12.95 -16.72 0.97
N ALA A 155 13.83 -17.37 0.22
CA ALA A 155 13.76 -17.48 -1.23
C ALA A 155 12.46 -18.15 -1.69
N THR A 156 12.06 -19.23 -1.03
CA THR A 156 10.84 -19.99 -1.36
C THR A 156 9.58 -19.13 -1.12
N GLN A 157 9.50 -18.41 -0.01
CA GLN A 157 8.37 -17.53 0.31
C GLN A 157 8.25 -16.37 -0.70
N ILE A 158 9.39 -15.79 -1.08
CA ILE A 158 9.43 -14.70 -2.09
C ILE A 158 8.92 -15.20 -3.42
N GLU A 159 9.38 -16.36 -3.88
CA GLU A 159 8.97 -16.90 -5.19
C GLU A 159 7.48 -17.27 -5.21
N ALA A 160 6.95 -17.87 -4.15
CA ALA A 160 5.52 -18.12 -4.01
C ALA A 160 4.69 -16.82 -4.07
N SER A 161 5.15 -15.77 -3.40
CA SER A 161 4.51 -14.44 -3.40
C SER A 161 4.59 -13.77 -4.78
N ARG A 162 5.72 -13.91 -5.48
CA ARG A 162 5.95 -13.42 -6.83
C ARG A 162 5.00 -14.07 -7.84
N LEU A 163 4.85 -15.37 -7.80
CA LEU A 163 3.96 -16.12 -8.69
C LEU A 163 2.50 -15.72 -8.49
N LEU A 164 2.04 -15.54 -7.25
CA LEU A 164 0.70 -15.02 -6.96
C LEU A 164 0.51 -13.59 -7.49
N THR A 165 1.52 -12.74 -7.36
CA THR A 165 1.48 -11.37 -7.87
C THR A 165 1.40 -11.35 -9.40
N TYR A 166 2.21 -12.17 -10.08
CA TYR A 166 2.17 -12.29 -11.53
C TYR A 166 0.85 -12.87 -12.03
N GLN A 167 0.27 -13.85 -11.33
CA GLN A 167 -1.05 -14.38 -11.66
C GLN A 167 -2.12 -13.29 -11.60
N ALA A 168 -2.11 -12.48 -10.54
CA ALA A 168 -3.08 -11.39 -10.38
C ALA A 168 -2.92 -10.31 -11.47
N ALA A 169 -1.68 -9.91 -11.77
CA ALA A 169 -1.38 -8.96 -12.83
C ALA A 169 -1.75 -9.49 -14.23
N TRP A 170 -1.52 -10.79 -14.48
CA TRP A 170 -1.91 -11.41 -15.74
C TRP A 170 -3.43 -11.44 -15.93
N LEU A 171 -4.20 -11.76 -14.88
CA LEU A 171 -5.65 -11.73 -14.92
C LEU A 171 -6.16 -10.31 -15.22
N GLU A 172 -5.59 -9.28 -14.55
CA GLU A 172 -5.92 -7.87 -14.78
C GLU A 172 -5.63 -7.45 -16.22
N SER A 173 -4.45 -7.80 -16.76
CA SER A 173 -4.03 -7.45 -18.13
C SER A 173 -4.84 -8.14 -19.23
N ASN A 174 -5.59 -9.18 -18.90
CA ASN A 174 -6.47 -9.91 -19.82
C ASN A 174 -7.96 -9.64 -19.55
N ASP A 175 -8.30 -8.59 -18.81
CA ASP A 175 -9.68 -8.20 -18.46
C ASP A 175 -10.49 -9.33 -17.78
N LEU A 176 -9.79 -10.22 -17.07
CA LEU A 176 -10.40 -11.32 -16.31
C LEU A 176 -10.66 -10.91 -14.85
N PRO A 177 -11.61 -11.57 -14.16
CA PRO A 177 -11.86 -11.27 -12.73
C PRO A 177 -10.63 -11.55 -11.87
N TYR A 178 -9.98 -10.50 -11.34
CA TYR A 178 -8.72 -10.58 -10.60
C TYR A 178 -8.82 -10.21 -9.11
N GLY A 179 -9.92 -9.65 -8.62
CA GLY A 179 -10.06 -9.13 -7.26
C GLY A 179 -9.71 -10.14 -6.15
N LYS A 180 -10.05 -11.44 -6.32
CA LYS A 180 -9.63 -12.49 -5.40
C LYS A 180 -8.12 -12.75 -5.47
N ALA A 181 -7.57 -12.86 -6.67
CA ALA A 181 -6.16 -13.12 -6.89
C ALA A 181 -5.29 -11.96 -6.34
N SER A 182 -5.69 -10.71 -6.57
CA SER A 182 -4.98 -9.53 -6.05
C SER A 182 -5.01 -9.46 -4.52
N ALA A 183 -6.15 -9.82 -3.90
CA ALA A 183 -6.23 -9.90 -2.44
C ALA A 183 -5.33 -11.01 -1.87
N MET A 184 -5.26 -12.18 -2.52
CA MET A 184 -4.37 -13.29 -2.12
C MET A 184 -2.90 -12.91 -2.31
N ALA A 185 -2.55 -12.29 -3.44
CA ALA A 185 -1.20 -11.81 -3.71
C ALA A 185 -0.73 -10.80 -2.67
N LYS A 186 -1.55 -9.77 -2.38
CA LYS A 186 -1.23 -8.74 -1.38
C LYS A 186 -1.12 -9.32 0.03
N LEU A 187 -1.99 -10.23 0.41
CA LEU A 187 -1.95 -10.91 1.70
C LEU A 187 -0.65 -11.69 1.87
N MET A 188 -0.32 -12.56 0.92
CA MET A 188 0.88 -13.39 0.96
C MET A 188 2.15 -12.55 0.90
N ALA A 189 2.25 -11.62 -0.06
CA ALA A 189 3.44 -10.80 -0.24
C ALA A 189 3.74 -9.90 0.96
N GLY A 190 2.72 -9.29 1.58
CA GLY A 190 2.90 -8.46 2.77
C GLY A 190 3.40 -9.26 3.98
N ASP A 191 2.88 -10.47 4.21
CA ASP A 191 3.34 -11.34 5.29
C ASP A 191 4.75 -11.87 5.01
N THR A 192 5.03 -12.24 3.76
CA THR A 192 6.38 -12.65 3.32
C THR A 192 7.40 -11.53 3.49
N ALA A 193 7.08 -10.30 3.07
CA ALA A 193 8.01 -9.17 3.19
C ALA A 193 8.38 -8.92 4.66
N MET A 194 7.42 -8.98 5.56
CA MET A 194 7.68 -8.78 6.99
C MET A 194 8.52 -9.92 7.58
N SER A 195 8.23 -11.18 7.23
CA SER A 195 8.99 -12.35 7.65
C SER A 195 10.44 -12.30 7.15
N VAL A 196 10.62 -12.12 5.85
CA VAL A 196 11.94 -12.11 5.19
C VAL A 196 12.81 -10.97 5.68
N THR A 197 12.27 -9.76 5.80
CA THR A 197 13.06 -8.61 6.26
C THR A 197 13.47 -8.74 7.73
N THR A 198 12.63 -9.37 8.55
CA THR A 198 12.97 -9.67 9.95
C THR A 198 14.10 -10.72 10.04
N GLU A 199 14.02 -11.77 9.23
CA GLU A 199 15.08 -12.79 9.18
C GLU A 199 16.36 -12.23 8.55
N ALA A 200 16.31 -11.31 7.61
CA ALA A 200 17.49 -10.63 7.08
C ALA A 200 18.22 -9.85 8.18
N VAL A 201 17.52 -9.09 9.03
CA VAL A 201 18.11 -8.44 10.20
C VAL A 201 18.77 -9.47 11.12
N GLN A 202 18.12 -10.62 11.34
CA GLN A 202 18.66 -11.70 12.18
C GLN A 202 19.94 -12.31 11.59
N VAL A 203 20.03 -12.50 10.26
CA VAL A 203 21.23 -13.00 9.57
C VAL A 203 22.41 -12.05 9.74
N PHE A 204 22.18 -10.74 9.69
CA PHE A 204 23.21 -9.72 9.94
C PHE A 204 23.61 -9.62 11.42
N GLY A 205 22.80 -10.13 12.35
CA GLY A 205 23.06 -10.01 13.78
C GLY A 205 23.12 -8.55 14.25
N GLY A 206 24.08 -8.19 15.08
CA GLY A 206 24.23 -6.82 15.59
C GLY A 206 24.32 -5.75 14.50
N TYR A 207 24.99 -6.04 13.39
CA TYR A 207 25.08 -5.13 12.25
C TYR A 207 23.73 -4.90 11.55
N GLY A 208 22.82 -5.87 11.56
CA GLY A 208 21.47 -5.72 11.04
C GLY A 208 20.61 -4.76 11.84
N TYR A 209 20.98 -4.48 13.08
CA TYR A 209 20.27 -3.56 13.99
C TYR A 209 20.84 -2.13 13.94
N THR A 210 21.90 -1.90 13.18
CA THR A 210 22.51 -0.58 12.94
C THR A 210 22.04 -0.01 11.61
N LYS A 211 22.28 1.29 11.39
CA LYS A 211 21.93 1.97 10.13
C LYS A 211 23.01 1.84 9.05
N ASP A 212 24.10 1.14 9.32
CA ASP A 212 25.21 0.96 8.39
C ASP A 212 24.81 0.03 7.22
N TYR A 213 23.84 -0.84 7.46
CA TYR A 213 23.30 -1.77 6.46
C TYR A 213 21.81 -1.50 6.19
N PRO A 214 21.31 -1.82 4.99
CA PRO A 214 19.95 -1.44 4.60
C PRO A 214 18.84 -2.29 5.21
N VAL A 215 19.15 -3.43 5.84
CA VAL A 215 18.15 -4.43 6.25
C VAL A 215 17.21 -3.92 7.35
N GLU A 216 17.67 -3.05 8.25
CA GLU A 216 16.82 -2.41 9.25
C GLU A 216 15.76 -1.51 8.61
N ARG A 217 16.13 -0.80 7.54
CA ARG A 217 15.23 0.04 6.78
C ARG A 217 14.22 -0.82 6.02
N TYR A 218 14.65 -1.90 5.38
CA TYR A 218 13.74 -2.81 4.67
C TYR A 218 12.68 -3.38 5.61
N MET A 219 13.04 -3.74 6.84
CA MET A 219 12.09 -4.22 7.85
C MET A 219 11.06 -3.15 8.23
N ARG A 220 11.50 -1.90 8.44
CA ARG A 220 10.58 -0.78 8.72
C ARG A 220 9.66 -0.47 7.54
N ASP A 221 10.21 -0.52 6.33
CA ASP A 221 9.48 -0.24 5.10
C ASP A 221 8.49 -1.36 4.77
N ALA A 222 8.85 -2.63 4.99
CA ALA A 222 7.99 -3.78 4.76
C ALA A 222 6.69 -3.72 5.58
N LYS A 223 6.71 -3.16 6.80
CA LYS A 223 5.56 -3.17 7.71
C LYS A 223 4.32 -2.51 7.10
N ILE A 224 4.49 -1.45 6.33
CA ILE A 224 3.35 -0.73 5.75
C ILE A 224 2.58 -1.59 4.72
N THR A 225 3.24 -2.55 4.06
CA THR A 225 2.61 -3.41 3.06
C THR A 225 1.54 -4.33 3.64
N GLN A 226 1.53 -4.53 4.95
CA GLN A 226 0.46 -5.23 5.68
C GLN A 226 -0.73 -4.32 6.04
N ILE A 227 -0.59 -2.99 5.89
CA ILE A 227 -1.55 -2.01 6.44
C ILE A 227 -2.30 -1.28 5.32
N TYR A 228 -1.60 -0.60 4.40
CA TYR A 228 -2.27 0.19 3.37
C TYR A 228 -2.82 -0.68 2.22
N GLU A 229 -3.64 -0.05 1.35
CA GLU A 229 -4.46 -0.73 0.31
C GLU A 229 -5.35 -1.84 0.89
N GLY A 230 -5.81 -1.64 2.12
CA GLY A 230 -6.56 -2.59 2.92
C GLY A 230 -5.64 -3.48 3.77
N THR A 231 -5.92 -3.53 5.07
CA THR A 231 -5.13 -4.34 6.00
C THR A 231 -5.19 -5.84 5.64
N GLN A 232 -4.31 -6.63 6.21
CA GLN A 232 -4.31 -8.09 6.02
C GLN A 232 -5.65 -8.74 6.40
N GLU A 233 -6.36 -8.17 7.39
CA GLU A 233 -7.71 -8.59 7.82
C GLU A 233 -8.74 -8.29 6.71
N ILE A 234 -8.62 -7.14 6.05
CA ILE A 234 -9.49 -6.79 4.92
C ILE A 234 -9.24 -7.72 3.73
N GLN A 235 -7.99 -8.11 3.44
CA GLN A 235 -7.71 -9.09 2.39
C GLN A 235 -8.39 -10.43 2.70
N ARG A 236 -8.28 -10.91 3.95
CA ARG A 236 -8.94 -12.14 4.39
C ARG A 236 -10.47 -12.04 4.26
N LEU A 237 -11.04 -10.88 4.59
CA LEU A 237 -12.47 -10.62 4.41
C LEU A 237 -12.91 -10.66 2.94
N VAL A 238 -12.11 -10.07 2.03
CA VAL A 238 -12.38 -10.10 0.59
C VAL A 238 -12.33 -11.53 0.07
N ILE A 239 -11.26 -12.26 0.39
CA ILE A 239 -11.06 -13.65 -0.04
C ILE A 239 -12.21 -14.54 0.47
N SER A 240 -12.52 -14.47 1.77
CA SER A 240 -13.55 -15.32 2.39
C SER A 240 -14.92 -15.09 1.76
N ARG A 241 -15.31 -13.83 1.52
CA ARG A 241 -16.57 -13.48 0.85
C ARG A 241 -16.67 -14.04 -0.58
N MET A 242 -15.55 -14.13 -1.28
CA MET A 242 -15.52 -14.69 -2.65
C MET A 242 -15.49 -16.22 -2.67
N LEU A 243 -15.12 -16.85 -1.57
CA LEU A 243 -15.15 -18.31 -1.43
C LEU A 243 -16.51 -18.84 -0.96
N THR A 244 -17.28 -18.03 -0.23
CA THR A 244 -18.54 -18.46 0.43
C THR A 244 -19.80 -17.93 -0.24
N LYS A 245 -19.66 -17.24 -1.37
CA LYS A 245 -20.76 -16.87 -2.28
C LYS A 245 -20.94 -17.93 -3.36
#